data_701b61d2e33f51739e52eaabbbe4552c
#
_entry.id   701b61d2e33f51739e52eaabbbe4552c
#
_cell.length_a   1.000
_cell.length_b   1.000
_cell.length_c   1.000
_cell.angle_alpha   90.00
_cell.angle_beta   90.00
_cell.angle_gamma   90.00
#
_symmetry.space_group_name_H-M   'P 1'
#
loop_
_entity.id
_entity.type
_entity.pdbx_description
1 polymer ?
#
loop_
_entity_poly.entity_id
_entity_poly.type
_entity_poly.pdbx_seq_one_letter_code
_entity_poly.pdbx_strand_id
1 'polypeptide(L)' 'MANSPKPILPGATVQVNDPTSIYKGYTGFVQRISGEKAAVIFEGGNWDKLITIPIDDLELT' A
#
# COMPACT_ATOMS: atom_id res chain seq x y z
N MET A 1 7.00 22.30 -4.67
CA MET A 1 6.85 21.91 -4.78
C MET A 1 6.39 20.95 -4.75
N ALA A 2 6.27 20.77 -4.52
CA ALA A 2 5.77 19.96 -4.33
C ALA A 2 5.41 18.79 -4.85
N ASN A 3 5.65 18.33 -5.60
CA ASN A 3 5.42 17.17 -6.19
C ASN A 3 6.31 16.13 -5.91
N SER A 4 6.73 15.97 -4.69
CA SER A 4 7.56 14.87 -4.31
C SER A 4 6.80 13.62 -4.51
N PRO A 5 7.43 12.56 -4.94
CA PRO A 5 6.81 11.26 -4.99
C PRO A 5 6.39 10.86 -3.59
N LYS A 6 5.41 10.01 -3.49
CA LYS A 6 4.98 9.51 -2.20
C LYS A 6 6.13 8.81 -1.54
N PRO A 7 6.44 9.17 -0.29
CA PRO A 7 7.55 8.50 0.40
C PRO A 7 7.12 7.17 0.99
N ILE A 8 6.69 6.25 0.14
CA ILE A 8 6.27 4.93 0.57
C ILE A 8 7.48 4.02 0.56
N LEU A 9 7.87 3.58 1.73
CA LEU A 9 9.05 2.77 1.93
C LEU A 9 8.67 1.51 2.69
N PRO A 10 9.53 0.48 2.66
CA PRO A 10 9.27 -0.71 3.48
C PRO A 10 9.07 -0.31 4.95
N GLY A 11 8.07 -0.90 5.56
CA GLY A 11 7.70 -0.58 6.94
C GLY A 11 6.65 0.50 7.07
N ALA A 12 6.31 1.19 5.99
CA ALA A 12 5.31 2.24 6.05
C ALA A 12 3.91 1.65 6.18
N THR A 13 3.04 2.38 6.87
CA THR A 13 1.63 2.04 6.93
C THR A 13 0.92 2.80 5.82
N VAL A 14 0.16 2.07 5.02
CA VAL A 14 -0.49 2.65 3.83
C VAL A 14 -1.94 2.20 3.75
N GLN A 15 -2.72 2.93 2.99
CA GLN A 15 -4.10 2.60 2.72
C GLN A 15 -4.31 2.54 1.22
N VAL A 16 -5.10 1.59 0.77
CA VAL A 16 -5.41 1.46 -0.65
C VAL A 16 -6.42 2.54 -1.05
N ASN A 17 -6.07 3.28 -2.09
CA ASN A 17 -6.86 4.40 -2.54
C ASN A 17 -7.32 4.23 -3.99
N ASP A 18 -7.47 3.02 -4.46
CA ASP A 18 -7.94 2.73 -5.81
C ASP A 18 -9.44 2.45 -5.77
N PRO A 19 -10.27 3.31 -6.33
CA PRO A 19 -11.72 3.13 -6.25
C PRO A 19 -12.22 1.88 -6.96
N THR A 20 -11.41 1.29 -7.82
CA THR A 20 -11.82 0.08 -8.52
C THR A 20 -11.31 -1.19 -7.85
N SER A 21 -10.53 -1.06 -6.79
CA SER A 21 -9.96 -2.23 -6.13
C SER A 21 -10.92 -2.79 -5.09
N ILE A 22 -10.95 -4.12 -5.00
CA ILE A 22 -11.71 -4.76 -3.93
C ILE A 22 -11.09 -4.48 -2.57
N TYR A 23 -9.85 -3.98 -2.55
CA TYR A 23 -9.16 -3.66 -1.31
C TYR A 23 -9.25 -2.17 -0.94
N LYS A 24 -10.07 -1.41 -1.64
CA LYS A 24 -10.21 0.00 -1.36
C LYS A 24 -10.50 0.23 0.13
N GLY A 25 -9.74 1.13 0.73
CA GLY A 25 -9.91 1.44 2.14
C GLY A 25 -9.16 0.53 3.09
N TYR A 26 -8.59 -0.58 2.59
CA TYR A 26 -7.82 -1.47 3.45
C TYR A 26 -6.50 -0.81 3.83
N THR A 27 -6.09 -1.01 5.07
CA THR A 27 -4.83 -0.50 5.59
C THR A 27 -3.87 -1.66 5.77
N GLY A 28 -2.63 -1.45 5.42
CA GLY A 28 -1.62 -2.49 5.57
C GLY A 28 -0.23 -1.92 5.71
N PHE A 29 0.75 -2.82 5.74
CA PHE A 29 2.14 -2.43 5.89
C PHE A 29 2.91 -2.82 4.64
N VAL A 30 3.78 -1.94 4.19
CA VAL A 30 4.64 -2.23 3.04
C VAL A 30 5.73 -3.18 3.49
N GLN A 31 5.83 -4.33 2.82
CA GLN A 31 6.89 -5.29 3.10
C GLN A 31 8.12 -5.00 2.28
N ARG A 32 7.93 -4.65 1.03
CA ARG A 32 9.05 -4.32 0.15
C ARG A 32 8.52 -3.55 -1.06
N ILE A 33 9.44 -2.91 -1.75
CA ILE A 33 9.16 -2.17 -2.96
C ILE A 33 9.86 -2.85 -4.12
N SER A 34 9.17 -2.98 -5.23
CA SER A 34 9.73 -3.54 -6.45
C SER A 34 9.30 -2.67 -7.60
N GLY A 35 10.20 -1.84 -8.10
CA GLY A 35 9.87 -0.90 -9.17
C GLY A 35 8.80 0.07 -8.73
N GLU A 36 7.68 0.07 -9.42
CA GLU A 36 6.59 0.99 -9.13
C GLU A 36 5.50 0.35 -8.29
N LYS A 37 5.77 -0.82 -7.74
CA LYS A 37 4.78 -1.55 -6.96
C LYS A 37 5.31 -1.85 -5.58
N ALA A 38 4.39 -2.00 -4.66
CA ALA A 38 4.71 -2.33 -3.28
C ALA A 38 4.01 -3.62 -2.91
N ALA A 39 4.72 -4.48 -2.20
CA ALA A 39 4.11 -5.66 -1.60
C ALA A 39 3.60 -5.26 -0.23
N VAL A 40 2.30 -5.32 -0.05
CA VAL A 40 1.63 -4.82 1.15
C VAL A 40 0.97 -5.99 1.86
N ILE A 41 1.18 -6.07 3.16
CA ILE A 41 0.50 -7.04 3.99
C ILE A 41 -0.70 -6.37 4.64
N PHE A 42 -1.88 -6.92 4.37
CA PHE A 42 -3.09 -6.50 5.05
C PHE A 42 -3.31 -7.44 6.22
N GLU A 43 -3.53 -6.85 7.38
CA GLU A 43 -3.82 -7.63 8.57
C GLU A 43 -5.26 -7.39 8.96
N GLY A 44 -6.02 -8.43 9.03
CA GLY A 44 -7.41 -8.29 9.36
C GLY A 44 -7.92 -9.49 10.10
N GLY A 45 -7.91 -9.44 11.39
CA GLY A 45 -8.47 -10.50 12.17
C GLY A 45 -7.72 -11.80 12.01
N ASN A 46 -8.33 -12.76 11.34
CA ASN A 46 -7.78 -14.09 11.29
C ASN A 46 -6.93 -14.38 10.07
N TRP A 47 -6.60 -13.38 9.26
CA TRP A 47 -5.84 -13.66 8.06
C TRP A 47 -4.85 -12.56 7.78
N ASP A 48 -3.75 -12.97 7.15
CA ASP A 48 -2.75 -12.06 6.62
C ASP A 48 -2.68 -12.28 5.13
N LYS A 49 -2.64 -11.24 4.36
CA LYS A 49 -2.61 -11.38 2.92
C LYS A 49 -1.60 -10.41 2.33
N LEU A 50 -0.71 -10.95 1.51
CA LEU A 50 0.32 -10.16 0.84
C LEU A 50 -0.13 -9.89 -0.58
N ILE A 51 -0.31 -8.62 -0.92
CA ILE A 51 -0.80 -8.20 -2.22
C ILE A 51 0.18 -7.20 -2.81
N THR A 52 0.45 -7.33 -4.09
CA THR A 52 1.28 -6.36 -4.80
C THR A 52 0.38 -5.28 -5.39
N ILE A 53 0.63 -4.03 -5.04
CA ILE A 53 -0.22 -2.91 -5.43
C ILE A 53 0.66 -1.79 -5.98
N PRO A 54 0.26 -1.16 -7.08
CA PRO A 54 1.02 -0.01 -7.57
C PRO A 54 1.10 1.08 -6.51
N ILE A 55 2.27 1.67 -6.37
CA ILE A 55 2.49 2.70 -5.36
C ILE A 55 1.53 3.87 -5.54
N ASP A 56 1.18 4.17 -6.79
CA ASP A 56 0.26 5.27 -7.06
C ASP A 56 -1.12 5.06 -6.47
N ASP A 57 -1.47 3.82 -6.15
CA ASP A 57 -2.77 3.50 -5.57
C ASP A 57 -2.73 3.43 -4.05
N LEU A 58 -1.63 3.83 -3.45
CA LEU A 58 -1.46 3.79 -2.01
C LEU A 58 -1.27 5.18 -1.45
N GLU A 59 -1.71 5.37 -0.22
CA GLU A 59 -1.50 6.60 0.52
C GLU A 59 -0.93 6.28 1.88
N LEU A 60 -0.04 7.13 2.35
CA LEU A 60 0.46 7.00 3.72
C LEU A 60 -0.65 7.36 4.70
N THR A 61 -0.72 6.64 5.78
CA THR A 61 -1.70 6.94 6.83
C THR A 61 -1.02 7.37 8.11
#